data_8f6278cca1b09fc19db38e08b46c268e
#
_entry.id   8f6278cca1b09fc19db38e08b46c268e
#
_cell.length_a   1.000
_cell.length_b   1.000
_cell.length_c   1.000
_cell.angle_alpha   90.00
_cell.angle_beta   90.00
_cell.angle_gamma   90.00
#
_symmetry.space_group_name_H-M   'P 1'
#
loop_
_entity.id
_entity.type
_entity.pdbx_description
1 polymer ?
#
loop_
_entity_poly.entity_id
_entity_poly.type
_entity_poly.pdbx_seq_one_letter_code
_entity_poly.pdbx_strand_id
1 'polypeptide(L)'
;MAFPETITMDMARRRFFLRSGSGFGMAALAGLLADKPANAASATPQPHFTPRAKRVIYLHMIGAPSHLDLFENKPELVKRDGQECPESLLKGRRFAFIGGKMTLAGSRFQFQKKGRSGQELSNLLPHLCTVADEIAIVKTVHTEEINHAPAQMFLHTGFGRGGRPSIGSWLNYGLGSETENLPAYVVLLSGPLGGAGTTLWSSGFLPSVNQGIQFRTSGDPVLFLSNPQGQTREDRTQILQSINQLNSRRLATAGDPEIATRISQYEMAFRMQASVPDLMDISRETPATLASYGAKPGAASFANNCLLARRMIERGVRVVELYDADWDHHNSLERSLPRKAADVDQPMAALVRDLKQRGLLEETLVIWGAEFGRTPLRQGIDGDGKTVNPGRDHHKDAFCFWMAGGGIKGGITLGKTDDFGFAPVENPVHVHDLNATVLHLMGLDHEKLTFKYQGREYRLTDVHGNVVRELLA
;
A
#
# COMPACT_ATOMS: atom_id res chain seq x y z
N MET A 1 -19.48 -47.52 13.35
CA MET A 1 -18.98 -46.22 12.86
C MET A 1 -17.61 -46.46 12.23
N ALA A 2 -17.52 -46.42 10.91
CA ALA A 2 -16.27 -46.62 10.19
C ALA A 2 -15.48 -45.29 10.17
N PHE A 3 -14.22 -45.31 10.55
CA PHE A 3 -13.31 -44.16 10.43
C PHE A 3 -13.02 -43.91 8.95
N PRO A 4 -12.90 -42.65 8.52
CA PRO A 4 -12.62 -42.31 7.12
C PRO A 4 -11.29 -42.92 6.66
N GLU A 5 -11.26 -43.52 5.49
CA GLU A 5 -10.10 -44.21 4.89
C GLU A 5 -8.82 -43.33 4.75
N THR A 6 -8.97 -42.02 4.71
CA THR A 6 -7.85 -41.07 4.66
C THR A 6 -6.95 -41.08 5.89
N ILE A 7 -7.49 -41.34 7.08
CA ILE A 7 -6.70 -41.39 8.33
C ILE A 7 -5.88 -42.67 8.42
N THR A 8 -6.37 -43.78 7.87
CA THR A 8 -5.69 -45.07 7.85
C THR A 8 -4.51 -45.08 6.85
N MET A 9 -4.60 -44.38 5.74
CA MET A 9 -3.51 -44.24 4.76
C MET A 9 -2.32 -43.44 5.29
N ASP A 10 -2.56 -42.36 6.01
CA ASP A 10 -1.49 -41.54 6.59
C ASP A 10 -0.75 -42.26 7.73
N MET A 11 -1.46 -43.06 8.52
CA MET A 11 -0.84 -43.89 9.54
C MET A 11 -0.02 -45.06 8.93
N ALA A 12 -0.46 -45.62 7.80
CA ALA A 12 0.27 -46.67 7.08
C ALA A 12 1.56 -46.13 6.44
N ARG A 13 1.55 -44.92 5.85
CA ARG A 13 2.75 -44.23 5.33
C ARG A 13 3.77 -43.92 6.41
N ARG A 14 3.34 -43.41 7.55
CA ARG A 14 4.24 -43.15 8.69
C ARG A 14 4.88 -44.43 9.24
N ARG A 15 4.14 -45.54 9.33
CA ARG A 15 4.67 -46.84 9.74
C ARG A 15 5.60 -47.47 8.71
N PHE A 16 5.38 -47.22 7.39
CA PHE A 16 6.27 -47.67 6.33
C PHE A 16 7.64 -46.98 6.44
N PHE A 17 7.67 -45.67 6.61
CA PHE A 17 8.94 -44.92 6.77
C PHE A 17 9.68 -45.22 8.08
N LEU A 18 8.95 -45.58 9.14
CA LEU A 18 9.58 -45.98 10.41
C LEU A 18 10.13 -47.42 10.40
N ARG A 19 9.69 -48.28 9.46
CA ARG A 19 10.14 -49.68 9.33
C ARG A 19 11.16 -49.94 8.24
N SER A 20 11.32 -49.04 7.25
CA SER A 20 12.39 -49.14 6.27
C SER A 20 13.71 -48.68 6.87
N GLY A 21 14.29 -49.56 7.69
CA GLY A 21 15.52 -49.35 8.43
C GLY A 21 16.77 -49.30 7.57
N SER A 22 16.97 -48.23 6.86
CA SER A 22 18.30 -47.85 6.40
C SER A 22 18.76 -46.64 7.22
N GLY A 23 19.65 -46.82 8.19
CA GLY A 23 20.16 -45.79 9.10
C GLY A 23 20.77 -44.55 8.44
N PHE A 24 21.01 -44.60 7.12
CA PHE A 24 21.47 -43.45 6.32
C PHE A 24 20.37 -42.44 6.06
N GLY A 25 19.11 -42.86 5.86
CA GLY A 25 17.97 -41.94 5.65
C GLY A 25 17.62 -41.17 6.94
N MET A 26 17.71 -41.79 8.08
CA MET A 26 17.49 -41.15 9.38
C MET A 26 18.63 -40.19 9.74
N ALA A 27 19.88 -40.50 9.43
CA ALA A 27 21.02 -39.61 9.66
C ALA A 27 20.98 -38.40 8.73
N ALA A 28 20.58 -38.55 7.48
CA ALA A 28 20.39 -37.44 6.54
C ALA A 28 19.18 -36.55 6.94
N LEU A 29 18.07 -37.17 7.37
CA LEU A 29 16.90 -36.43 7.86
C LEU A 29 17.20 -35.75 9.21
N ALA A 30 17.94 -36.40 10.12
CA ALA A 30 18.42 -35.78 11.35
C ALA A 30 19.42 -34.65 11.08
N GLY A 31 20.27 -34.75 10.05
CA GLY A 31 21.14 -33.67 9.58
C GLY A 31 20.36 -32.48 8.95
N LEU A 32 19.30 -32.75 8.21
CA LEU A 32 18.41 -31.75 7.69
C LEU A 32 17.49 -31.12 8.75
N LEU A 33 17.22 -31.86 9.82
CA LEU A 33 16.42 -31.37 10.98
C LEU A 33 17.31 -30.79 12.09
N ALA A 34 18.64 -31.04 12.03
CA ALA A 34 19.64 -30.46 12.94
C ALA A 34 20.16 -29.08 12.50
N ASP A 35 19.66 -28.53 11.37
CA ASP A 35 19.66 -27.09 11.21
C ASP A 35 18.89 -26.55 12.42
N LYS A 36 19.65 -25.98 13.36
CA LYS A 36 19.21 -25.41 14.62
C LYS A 36 17.86 -24.79 14.40
N PRO A 37 16.84 -25.06 15.25
CA PRO A 37 15.77 -24.12 15.35
C PRO A 37 16.48 -22.80 15.55
N ALA A 38 16.36 -21.89 14.60
CA ALA A 38 16.66 -20.51 14.88
C ALA A 38 15.87 -20.28 16.16
N ASN A 39 16.56 -20.10 17.29
CA ASN A 39 15.98 -19.51 18.46
C ASN A 39 15.52 -18.12 18.02
N ALA A 40 14.39 -18.09 17.38
CA ALA A 40 13.50 -16.95 17.30
C ALA A 40 12.82 -16.82 18.68
N ALA A 41 13.65 -16.84 19.75
CA ALA A 41 13.35 -16.08 20.94
C ALA A 41 13.29 -14.65 20.42
N SER A 42 12.07 -14.13 20.32
CA SER A 42 11.68 -12.85 19.82
C SER A 42 12.52 -11.73 20.43
N ALA A 43 13.69 -11.47 19.85
CA ALA A 43 14.23 -10.13 19.93
C ALA A 43 13.17 -9.27 19.21
N THR A 44 12.59 -8.33 19.93
CA THR A 44 11.68 -7.33 19.34
C THR A 44 12.39 -6.80 18.11
N PRO A 45 11.78 -6.86 16.90
CA PRO A 45 12.40 -6.34 15.70
C PRO A 45 12.89 -4.93 15.96
N GLN A 46 14.13 -4.63 15.64
CA GLN A 46 14.75 -3.33 15.89
C GLN A 46 15.12 -2.69 14.56
N PRO A 47 14.98 -1.38 14.44
CA PRO A 47 15.47 -0.67 13.26
C PRO A 47 16.99 -0.82 13.14
N HIS A 48 17.49 -0.81 11.92
CA HIS A 48 18.93 -0.89 11.63
C HIS A 48 19.68 0.40 12.01
N PHE A 49 18.95 1.52 12.03
CA PHE A 49 19.44 2.85 12.44
C PHE A 49 18.26 3.71 12.91
N THR A 50 18.53 4.88 13.46
CA THR A 50 17.47 5.75 14.01
C THR A 50 16.45 6.13 12.93
N PRO A 51 15.16 5.75 13.08
CA PRO A 51 14.12 6.08 12.12
C PRO A 51 13.80 7.56 12.15
N ARG A 52 13.45 8.13 11.00
CA ARG A 52 12.85 9.47 10.87
C ARG A 52 11.32 9.40 10.94
N ALA A 53 10.75 8.35 10.38
CA ALA A 53 9.33 8.04 10.49
C ALA A 53 9.11 6.81 11.36
N LYS A 54 8.10 6.84 12.21
CA LYS A 54 7.64 5.70 13.01
C LYS A 54 6.44 5.01 12.37
N ARG A 55 5.67 5.76 11.54
CA ARG A 55 4.39 5.34 10.98
C ARG A 55 4.26 5.76 9.52
N VAL A 56 3.46 5.00 8.78
CA VAL A 56 3.17 5.28 7.36
C VAL A 56 1.66 5.31 7.16
N ILE A 57 1.19 6.34 6.45
CA ILE A 57 -0.15 6.38 5.83
C ILE A 57 0.05 6.41 4.34
N TYR A 58 -0.44 5.38 3.63
CA TYR A 58 -0.33 5.29 2.19
C TYR A 58 -1.71 5.45 1.53
N LEU A 59 -1.86 6.48 0.72
CA LEU A 59 -3.05 6.82 -0.04
C LEU A 59 -2.86 6.33 -1.47
N HIS A 60 -3.37 5.14 -1.78
CA HIS A 60 -3.24 4.51 -3.10
C HIS A 60 -4.48 4.75 -3.96
N MET A 61 -4.30 5.35 -5.13
CA MET A 61 -5.36 5.70 -6.08
C MET A 61 -5.45 4.62 -7.15
N ILE A 62 -6.32 3.62 -6.94
CA ILE A 62 -6.50 2.49 -7.86
C ILE A 62 -7.06 2.96 -9.19
N GLY A 63 -6.34 2.67 -10.27
CA GLY A 63 -6.72 3.05 -11.62
C GLY A 63 -5.90 4.20 -12.18
N ALA A 64 -4.87 4.66 -11.46
CA ALA A 64 -3.86 5.58 -11.97
C ALA A 64 -4.41 6.93 -12.46
N PRO A 65 -4.61 7.90 -11.56
CA PRO A 65 -5.03 9.26 -11.91
C PRO A 65 -4.06 9.92 -12.88
N SER A 66 -4.59 10.76 -13.79
CA SER A 66 -3.76 11.50 -14.74
C SER A 66 -2.89 12.54 -14.03
N HIS A 67 -1.60 12.25 -13.89
CA HIS A 67 -0.63 13.19 -13.34
C HIS A 67 -0.48 14.46 -14.19
N LEU A 68 -0.68 14.37 -15.52
CA LEU A 68 -0.64 15.48 -16.47
C LEU A 68 -1.80 16.49 -16.26
N ASP A 69 -2.85 16.08 -15.54
CA ASP A 69 -4.02 16.90 -15.26
C ASP A 69 -4.09 17.35 -13.80
N LEU A 70 -3.25 16.78 -12.91
CA LEU A 70 -3.24 17.06 -11.47
C LEU A 70 -1.96 17.73 -10.97
N PHE A 71 -0.76 17.26 -11.42
CA PHE A 71 0.52 17.63 -10.82
C PHE A 71 1.57 18.11 -11.82
N GLU A 72 1.35 17.90 -13.11
CA GLU A 72 2.38 18.16 -14.10
C GLU A 72 1.88 19.02 -15.26
N ASN A 73 2.10 20.34 -15.16
CA ASN A 73 1.78 21.31 -16.22
C ASN A 73 2.70 21.13 -17.44
N LYS A 74 2.10 20.92 -18.62
CA LYS A 74 2.81 20.76 -19.90
C LYS A 74 2.31 21.77 -20.95
N PRO A 75 2.79 23.03 -20.93
CA PRO A 75 2.34 24.07 -21.85
C PRO A 75 2.52 23.70 -23.32
N GLU A 76 3.60 23.00 -23.69
CA GLU A 76 3.83 22.56 -25.07
C GLU A 76 2.83 21.49 -25.49
N LEU A 77 2.47 20.58 -24.59
CA LEU A 77 1.42 19.59 -24.83
C LEU A 77 0.06 20.27 -25.03
N VAL A 78 -0.28 21.28 -24.24
CA VAL A 78 -1.52 22.08 -24.38
C VAL A 78 -1.55 22.81 -25.72
N LYS A 79 -0.45 23.44 -26.12
CA LYS A 79 -0.32 24.16 -27.40
C LYS A 79 -0.53 23.24 -28.60
N ARG A 80 -0.13 21.98 -28.50
CA ARG A 80 -0.25 20.98 -29.56
C ARG A 80 -1.45 20.03 -29.39
N ASP A 81 -2.39 20.38 -28.55
CA ASP A 81 -3.58 19.55 -28.32
C ASP A 81 -4.29 19.20 -29.62
N GLY A 82 -4.63 17.93 -29.84
CA GLY A 82 -5.28 17.40 -31.03
C GLY A 82 -4.39 17.25 -32.26
N GLN A 83 -3.13 17.67 -32.23
CA GLN A 83 -2.18 17.43 -33.32
C GLN A 83 -1.70 15.98 -33.30
N GLU A 84 -1.28 15.47 -34.44
CA GLU A 84 -0.65 14.18 -34.58
C GLU A 84 0.65 14.11 -33.75
N CYS A 85 0.81 13.07 -32.98
CA CYS A 85 2.02 12.87 -32.18
C CYS A 85 3.21 12.57 -33.10
N PRO A 86 4.33 13.28 -32.96
CA PRO A 86 5.54 13.01 -33.74
C PRO A 86 6.03 11.57 -33.54
N GLU A 87 6.37 10.89 -34.64
CA GLU A 87 6.85 9.50 -34.59
C GLU A 87 8.09 9.34 -33.69
N SER A 88 8.94 10.38 -33.63
CA SER A 88 10.12 10.39 -32.74
C SER A 88 9.78 10.22 -31.26
N LEU A 89 8.60 10.67 -30.82
CA LEU A 89 8.11 10.51 -29.45
C LEU A 89 7.47 9.14 -29.20
N LEU A 90 7.06 8.44 -30.26
CA LEU A 90 6.41 7.12 -30.18
C LEU A 90 7.39 5.96 -30.33
N LYS A 91 8.52 6.20 -30.99
CA LYS A 91 9.52 5.19 -31.32
C LYS A 91 10.03 4.45 -30.07
N GLY A 92 9.93 3.12 -30.09
CA GLY A 92 10.39 2.25 -29.02
C GLY A 92 9.47 2.21 -27.78
N ARG A 93 8.35 2.93 -27.76
CA ARG A 93 7.39 2.91 -26.66
C ARG A 93 6.33 1.83 -26.87
N ARG A 94 5.86 1.29 -25.77
CA ARG A 94 4.74 0.33 -25.74
C ARG A 94 3.55 0.99 -25.05
N PHE A 95 2.40 0.93 -25.70
CA PHE A 95 1.11 1.39 -25.17
C PHE A 95 0.23 0.19 -24.83
N ALA A 96 -0.71 0.37 -23.88
CA ALA A 96 -1.57 -0.71 -23.43
C ALA A 96 -2.73 -0.97 -24.42
N PHE A 97 -3.43 0.06 -24.84
CA PHE A 97 -4.67 -0.05 -25.61
C PHE A 97 -4.73 0.84 -26.84
N ILE A 98 -3.87 1.85 -26.97
CA ILE A 98 -3.85 2.74 -28.15
C ILE A 98 -2.83 2.30 -29.18
N GLY A 99 -3.12 2.57 -30.47
CA GLY A 99 -2.27 2.26 -31.60
C GLY A 99 -2.67 3.02 -32.85
N GLY A 100 -1.94 2.84 -33.94
CA GLY A 100 -2.17 3.52 -35.19
C GLY A 100 -1.85 5.02 -35.12
N LYS A 101 -2.72 5.88 -35.71
CA LYS A 101 -2.55 7.32 -35.69
C LYS A 101 -2.91 7.88 -34.30
N MET A 102 -1.92 8.38 -33.59
CA MET A 102 -2.07 8.89 -32.23
C MET A 102 -2.03 10.41 -32.20
N THR A 103 -2.89 11.04 -31.41
CA THR A 103 -2.96 12.50 -31.25
C THR A 103 -2.60 12.91 -29.82
N LEU A 104 -1.93 14.04 -29.70
CA LEU A 104 -1.58 14.64 -28.43
C LEU A 104 -2.83 15.11 -27.68
N ALA A 105 -2.80 14.99 -26.35
CA ALA A 105 -3.89 15.39 -25.47
C ALA A 105 -3.38 16.41 -24.43
N GLY A 106 -3.57 17.69 -24.67
CA GLY A 106 -3.31 18.75 -23.71
C GLY A 106 -4.29 18.69 -22.53
N SER A 107 -3.84 19.11 -21.35
CA SER A 107 -4.71 19.25 -20.19
C SER A 107 -5.72 20.38 -20.41
N ARG A 108 -6.97 20.17 -19.99
CA ARG A 108 -8.04 21.18 -19.98
C ARG A 108 -8.09 21.96 -18.67
N PHE A 109 -7.31 21.55 -17.68
CA PHE A 109 -7.30 22.14 -16.36
C PHE A 109 -6.17 23.16 -16.22
N GLN A 110 -6.41 24.16 -15.38
CA GLN A 110 -5.43 25.22 -15.15
C GLN A 110 -4.49 24.83 -14.00
N PHE A 111 -3.24 25.23 -14.13
CA PHE A 111 -2.24 25.05 -13.09
C PHE A 111 -1.89 26.39 -12.45
N GLN A 112 -1.63 26.35 -11.15
CA GLN A 112 -1.27 27.52 -10.36
C GLN A 112 -0.06 27.21 -9.49
N LYS A 113 0.84 28.19 -9.37
CA LYS A 113 1.96 28.11 -8.41
C LYS A 113 1.44 28.34 -7.01
N LYS A 114 1.76 27.42 -6.09
CA LYS A 114 1.30 27.41 -4.70
C LYS A 114 2.45 27.19 -3.73
N GLY A 115 2.22 27.65 -2.50
CA GLY A 115 3.22 27.62 -1.46
C GLY A 115 4.36 28.65 -1.71
N ARG A 116 5.28 28.73 -0.77
CA ARG A 116 6.47 29.58 -0.86
C ARG A 116 7.46 29.09 -1.91
N SER A 117 7.49 27.79 -2.14
CA SER A 117 8.34 27.13 -3.14
C SER A 117 7.82 27.28 -4.58
N GLY A 118 6.58 27.70 -4.76
CA GLY A 118 5.97 27.88 -6.08
C GLY A 118 5.66 26.57 -6.80
N GLN A 119 5.32 25.52 -6.09
CA GLN A 119 4.90 24.25 -6.69
C GLN A 119 3.66 24.42 -7.58
N GLU A 120 3.68 23.81 -8.76
CA GLU A 120 2.56 23.87 -9.70
C GLU A 120 1.57 22.75 -9.40
N LEU A 121 0.33 23.12 -9.10
CA LEU A 121 -0.78 22.22 -8.81
C LEU A 121 -2.00 22.61 -9.66
N SER A 122 -2.78 21.60 -10.05
CA SER A 122 -4.02 21.82 -10.78
C SER A 122 -5.08 22.53 -9.93
N ASN A 123 -5.92 23.32 -10.59
CA ASN A 123 -7.10 23.94 -9.96
C ASN A 123 -8.16 22.92 -9.50
N LEU A 124 -7.98 21.63 -9.82
CA LEU A 124 -8.79 20.53 -9.30
C LEU A 124 -8.45 20.17 -7.84
N LEU A 125 -7.33 20.69 -7.31
CA LEU A 125 -6.82 20.37 -5.96
C LEU A 125 -6.70 21.63 -5.07
N PRO A 126 -7.79 22.42 -4.89
CA PRO A 126 -7.71 23.67 -4.14
C PRO A 126 -7.35 23.51 -2.67
N HIS A 127 -7.73 22.40 -2.03
CA HIS A 127 -7.37 22.13 -0.64
C HIS A 127 -5.93 21.66 -0.50
N LEU A 128 -5.44 20.75 -1.36
CA LEU A 128 -4.06 20.30 -1.36
C LEU A 128 -3.09 21.47 -1.61
N CYS A 129 -3.49 22.44 -2.41
CA CYS A 129 -2.76 23.71 -2.62
C CYS A 129 -2.45 24.45 -1.30
N THR A 130 -3.27 24.29 -0.27
CA THR A 130 -3.09 24.96 1.03
C THR A 130 -2.00 24.33 1.90
N VAL A 131 -1.55 23.14 1.55
CA VAL A 131 -0.45 22.40 2.21
C VAL A 131 0.73 22.14 1.28
N ALA A 132 0.85 22.92 0.19
CA ALA A 132 1.91 22.76 -0.80
C ALA A 132 3.33 22.83 -0.18
N ASP A 133 3.54 23.65 0.85
CA ASP A 133 4.83 23.74 1.53
C ASP A 133 5.17 22.53 2.40
N GLU A 134 4.21 21.63 2.66
CA GLU A 134 4.38 20.42 3.47
C GLU A 134 4.66 19.17 2.61
N ILE A 135 4.37 19.21 1.32
CA ILE A 135 4.49 18.07 0.42
C ILE A 135 5.72 18.17 -0.49
N ALA A 136 6.35 17.03 -0.76
CA ALA A 136 7.30 16.86 -1.84
C ALA A 136 6.60 16.18 -3.01
N ILE A 137 6.69 16.72 -4.22
CA ILE A 137 6.15 16.12 -5.44
C ILE A 137 7.27 15.49 -6.24
N VAL A 138 7.17 14.19 -6.56
CA VAL A 138 8.09 13.45 -7.43
C VAL A 138 7.40 13.24 -8.77
N LYS A 139 7.95 13.85 -9.86
CA LYS A 139 7.34 13.84 -11.19
C LYS A 139 7.83 12.74 -12.14
N THR A 140 8.83 12.00 -11.73
CA THR A 140 9.63 11.11 -12.60
C THR A 140 9.60 9.67 -12.16
N VAL A 141 8.55 9.27 -11.45
CA VAL A 141 8.38 7.87 -11.06
C VAL A 141 8.11 7.05 -12.31
N HIS A 142 8.72 5.86 -12.40
CA HIS A 142 8.52 4.92 -13.51
C HIS A 142 8.55 3.47 -13.02
N THR A 143 7.97 2.58 -13.85
CA THR A 143 7.82 1.14 -13.57
C THR A 143 7.91 0.32 -14.85
N GLU A 144 8.04 -1.00 -14.74
CA GLU A 144 8.04 -1.91 -15.89
C GLU A 144 6.64 -2.32 -16.33
N GLU A 145 5.70 -2.30 -15.42
CA GLU A 145 4.36 -2.86 -15.63
C GLU A 145 3.39 -1.83 -16.21
N ILE A 146 2.56 -2.26 -17.17
CA ILE A 146 1.63 -1.39 -17.90
C ILE A 146 0.15 -1.72 -17.64
N ASN A 147 -0.13 -2.82 -16.96
CA ASN A 147 -1.48 -3.24 -16.59
C ASN A 147 -1.68 -3.12 -15.08
N HIS A 148 -2.88 -2.74 -14.63
CA HIS A 148 -3.19 -2.41 -13.24
C HIS A 148 -2.76 -3.49 -12.25
N ALA A 149 -3.23 -4.72 -12.36
CA ALA A 149 -2.96 -5.74 -11.35
C ALA A 149 -1.47 -6.07 -11.19
N PRO A 150 -0.67 -6.32 -12.27
CA PRO A 150 0.77 -6.47 -12.15
C PRO A 150 1.47 -5.22 -11.60
N ALA A 151 1.09 -4.02 -12.05
CA ALA A 151 1.72 -2.77 -11.61
C ALA A 151 1.42 -2.47 -10.13
N GLN A 152 0.19 -2.70 -9.67
CA GLN A 152 -0.18 -2.61 -8.25
C GLN A 152 0.65 -3.58 -7.40
N MET A 153 0.74 -4.84 -7.83
CA MET A 153 1.59 -5.82 -7.15
C MET A 153 3.06 -5.39 -7.16
N PHE A 154 3.58 -4.90 -8.30
CA PHE A 154 4.96 -4.43 -8.41
C PHE A 154 5.25 -3.26 -7.46
N LEU A 155 4.36 -2.29 -7.39
CA LEU A 155 4.47 -1.14 -6.48
C LEU A 155 4.52 -1.58 -5.01
N HIS A 156 3.59 -2.45 -4.60
CA HIS A 156 3.44 -2.84 -3.19
C HIS A 156 4.38 -3.96 -2.75
N THR A 157 4.83 -4.82 -3.66
CA THR A 157 5.61 -6.03 -3.29
C THR A 157 6.99 -6.11 -3.94
N GLY A 158 7.34 -5.14 -4.80
CA GLY A 158 8.55 -5.17 -5.61
C GLY A 158 8.56 -6.25 -6.69
N PHE A 159 7.38 -6.83 -7.03
CA PHE A 159 7.28 -7.88 -8.02
C PHE A 159 5.89 -7.95 -8.67
N GLY A 160 5.82 -7.98 -9.98
CA GLY A 160 4.56 -7.93 -10.74
C GLY A 160 3.67 -9.17 -10.67
N ARG A 161 3.96 -10.12 -9.79
CA ARG A 161 3.18 -11.36 -9.60
C ARG A 161 2.94 -11.62 -8.13
N GLY A 162 1.86 -12.34 -7.82
CA GLY A 162 1.53 -12.70 -6.44
C GLY A 162 2.57 -13.59 -5.75
N GLY A 163 2.49 -13.68 -4.43
CA GLY A 163 3.31 -14.56 -3.58
C GLY A 163 4.44 -13.84 -2.82
N ARG A 164 4.77 -12.59 -3.15
CA ARG A 164 5.73 -11.79 -2.37
C ARG A 164 5.01 -10.93 -1.32
N PRO A 165 5.67 -10.64 -0.18
CA PRO A 165 5.13 -9.78 0.86
C PRO A 165 4.99 -8.34 0.40
N SER A 166 3.93 -7.67 0.87
CA SER A 166 3.74 -6.24 0.66
C SER A 166 4.70 -5.40 1.49
N ILE A 167 4.87 -4.12 1.09
CA ILE A 167 5.69 -3.15 1.84
C ILE A 167 5.22 -3.02 3.29
N GLY A 168 3.90 -2.99 3.56
CA GLY A 168 3.36 -2.98 4.91
C GLY A 168 3.73 -4.23 5.71
N SER A 169 3.75 -5.40 5.06
CA SER A 169 4.20 -6.65 5.67
C SER A 169 5.70 -6.64 5.97
N TRP A 170 6.53 -6.10 5.10
CA TRP A 170 7.96 -5.92 5.34
C TRP A 170 8.25 -4.94 6.49
N LEU A 171 7.49 -3.83 6.56
CA LEU A 171 7.61 -2.87 7.67
C LEU A 171 7.22 -3.52 9.01
N ASN A 172 6.13 -4.29 9.04
CA ASN A 172 5.73 -5.01 10.23
C ASN A 172 6.73 -6.10 10.62
N TYR A 173 7.28 -6.83 9.64
CA TYR A 173 8.33 -7.82 9.88
C TYR A 173 9.61 -7.19 10.46
N GLY A 174 10.04 -6.04 9.93
CA GLY A 174 11.29 -5.38 10.35
C GLY A 174 11.17 -4.57 11.63
N LEU A 175 9.97 -4.13 12.04
CA LEU A 175 9.79 -3.18 13.15
C LEU A 175 8.79 -3.66 14.22
N GLY A 176 7.95 -4.65 13.92
CA GLY A 176 6.90 -5.10 14.83
C GLY A 176 5.79 -4.06 15.05
N SER A 177 5.00 -4.29 16.10
CA SER A 177 3.87 -3.43 16.51
C SER A 177 4.26 -2.50 17.65
N GLU A 178 3.76 -1.25 17.63
CA GLU A 178 3.82 -0.32 18.78
C GLU A 178 2.55 -0.40 19.64
N THR A 179 1.56 -1.17 19.22
CA THR A 179 0.30 -1.33 19.94
C THR A 179 0.03 -2.80 20.26
N GLU A 180 -0.54 -3.05 21.42
CA GLU A 180 -0.95 -4.39 21.86
C GLU A 180 -2.40 -4.72 21.49
N ASN A 181 -3.22 -3.69 21.24
CA ASN A 181 -4.67 -3.81 21.11
C ASN A 181 -5.19 -3.64 19.68
N LEU A 182 -4.30 -3.30 18.73
CA LEU A 182 -4.61 -3.10 17.33
C LEU A 182 -3.56 -3.79 16.46
N PRO A 183 -3.90 -4.17 15.22
CA PRO A 183 -2.92 -4.65 14.26
C PRO A 183 -1.89 -3.56 13.95
N ALA A 184 -0.65 -3.94 13.72
CA ALA A 184 0.37 -3.00 13.26
C ALA A 184 0.14 -2.50 11.83
N TYR A 185 -0.60 -3.28 11.03
CA TYR A 185 -0.88 -2.98 9.62
C TYR A 185 -2.38 -3.10 9.34
N VAL A 186 -3.00 -1.98 8.98
CA VAL A 186 -4.44 -1.85 8.71
C VAL A 186 -4.68 -1.36 7.28
N VAL A 187 -5.74 -1.85 6.68
CA VAL A 187 -6.18 -1.50 5.32
C VAL A 187 -7.59 -0.96 5.33
N LEU A 188 -7.82 0.16 4.65
CA LEU A 188 -9.12 0.82 4.49
C LEU A 188 -9.45 0.96 3.00
N LEU A 189 -10.68 0.65 2.62
CA LEU A 189 -11.12 0.69 1.22
C LEU A 189 -12.19 1.75 0.99
N SER A 190 -12.05 2.51 -0.09
CA SER A 190 -13.04 3.45 -0.62
C SER A 190 -13.35 3.08 -2.07
N GLY A 191 -14.10 2.01 -2.27
CA GLY A 191 -14.44 1.46 -3.56
C GLY A 191 -13.95 0.03 -3.78
N PRO A 192 -14.22 -0.56 -4.95
CA PRO A 192 -13.85 -1.93 -5.27
C PRO A 192 -12.34 -2.07 -5.49
N LEU A 193 -11.78 -3.18 -5.03
CA LEU A 193 -10.42 -3.58 -5.38
C LEU A 193 -10.35 -4.01 -6.85
N GLY A 194 -9.28 -3.64 -7.52
CA GLY A 194 -8.96 -4.16 -8.83
C GLY A 194 -8.46 -5.61 -8.83
N GLY A 195 -7.96 -6.08 -9.96
CA GLY A 195 -7.52 -7.45 -10.17
C GLY A 195 -6.39 -7.98 -9.28
N ALA A 196 -5.64 -7.10 -8.61
CA ALA A 196 -4.61 -7.49 -7.63
C ALA A 196 -5.20 -7.96 -6.29
N GLY A 197 -6.40 -7.47 -5.94
CA GLY A 197 -7.15 -7.90 -4.75
C GLY A 197 -6.35 -7.79 -3.46
N THR A 198 -6.55 -8.76 -2.56
CA THR A 198 -5.88 -8.81 -1.24
C THR A 198 -4.38 -9.09 -1.30
N THR A 199 -3.82 -9.38 -2.48
CA THR A 199 -2.36 -9.55 -2.66
C THR A 199 -1.61 -8.28 -2.26
N LEU A 200 -2.23 -7.10 -2.41
CA LEU A 200 -1.61 -5.81 -2.12
C LEU A 200 -1.18 -5.63 -0.65
N TRP A 201 -1.80 -6.36 0.28
CA TRP A 201 -1.44 -6.34 1.71
C TRP A 201 -1.13 -7.72 2.28
N SER A 202 -0.82 -8.66 1.40
CA SER A 202 -0.48 -10.03 1.79
C SER A 202 0.89 -10.11 2.45
N SER A 203 1.03 -11.02 3.42
CA SER A 203 2.32 -11.39 3.99
C SER A 203 3.19 -12.22 3.04
N GLY A 204 2.62 -12.73 1.93
CA GLY A 204 3.34 -13.59 0.99
C GLY A 204 4.02 -14.77 1.70
N PHE A 205 5.34 -14.87 1.60
CA PHE A 205 6.14 -15.90 2.27
C PHE A 205 6.60 -15.52 3.69
N LEU A 206 6.34 -14.28 4.15
CA LEU A 206 6.56 -13.91 5.55
C LEU A 206 5.51 -14.56 6.46
N PRO A 207 5.78 -14.72 7.77
CA PRO A 207 4.80 -15.19 8.72
C PRO A 207 3.49 -14.40 8.63
N SER A 208 2.36 -15.11 8.74
CA SER A 208 1.03 -14.53 8.51
C SER A 208 0.63 -13.42 9.50
N VAL A 209 1.33 -13.31 10.64
CA VAL A 209 1.19 -12.20 11.60
C VAL A 209 1.53 -10.83 10.99
N ASN A 210 2.30 -10.81 9.90
CA ASN A 210 2.70 -9.58 9.21
C ASN A 210 1.70 -9.11 8.16
N GLN A 211 0.62 -9.87 7.91
CA GLN A 211 -0.40 -9.52 6.93
C GLN A 211 -1.22 -8.30 7.35
N GLY A 212 -1.56 -7.44 6.40
CA GLY A 212 -2.49 -6.34 6.62
C GLY A 212 -3.91 -6.83 6.94
N ILE A 213 -4.57 -6.17 7.88
CA ILE A 213 -5.94 -6.47 8.27
C ILE A 213 -6.87 -5.39 7.74
N GLN A 214 -7.80 -5.81 6.89
CA GLN A 214 -8.82 -4.90 6.36
C GLN A 214 -9.82 -4.52 7.44
N PHE A 215 -9.98 -3.20 7.66
CA PHE A 215 -11.06 -2.65 8.46
C PHE A 215 -12.17 -2.13 7.55
N ARG A 216 -13.41 -2.38 7.95
CA ARG A 216 -14.62 -2.00 7.22
C ARG A 216 -15.24 -0.79 7.89
N THR A 217 -15.69 0.17 7.09
CA THR A 217 -16.34 1.39 7.58
C THR A 217 -17.85 1.23 7.76
N SER A 218 -18.39 0.05 7.40
CA SER A 218 -19.81 -0.29 7.61
C SER A 218 -19.95 -1.74 8.08
N GLY A 219 -20.91 -2.01 8.96
CA GLY A 219 -21.08 -3.29 9.62
C GLY A 219 -20.00 -3.56 10.67
N ASP A 220 -19.67 -4.83 10.93
CA ASP A 220 -18.55 -5.18 11.81
C ASP A 220 -17.24 -4.65 11.22
N PRO A 221 -16.50 -3.81 11.95
CA PRO A 221 -15.24 -3.23 11.46
C PRO A 221 -14.22 -4.27 11.01
N VAL A 222 -14.15 -5.39 11.71
CA VAL A 222 -13.34 -6.56 11.36
C VAL A 222 -14.28 -7.77 11.34
N LEU A 223 -14.17 -8.62 10.32
CA LEU A 223 -15.00 -9.81 10.21
C LEU A 223 -14.85 -10.70 11.46
N PHE A 224 -15.98 -11.14 12.01
CA PHE A 224 -16.03 -12.01 13.19
C PHE A 224 -15.45 -11.40 14.47
N LEU A 225 -15.37 -10.07 14.53
CA LEU A 225 -14.91 -9.37 15.73
C LEU A 225 -15.94 -9.54 16.87
N SER A 226 -17.23 -9.36 16.57
CA SER A 226 -18.31 -9.48 17.54
C SER A 226 -18.51 -10.94 17.97
N ASN A 227 -18.94 -11.12 19.22
CA ASN A 227 -19.33 -12.47 19.68
C ASN A 227 -20.57 -12.94 18.96
N PRO A 228 -20.70 -14.24 18.65
CA PRO A 228 -21.96 -14.83 18.22
C PRO A 228 -23.10 -14.55 19.21
N GLN A 229 -24.33 -14.48 18.71
CA GLN A 229 -25.49 -14.26 19.55
C GLN A 229 -25.56 -15.30 20.70
N GLY A 230 -25.71 -14.83 21.92
CA GLY A 230 -25.79 -15.69 23.12
C GLY A 230 -24.43 -16.03 23.75
N GLN A 231 -23.30 -15.62 23.18
CA GLN A 231 -21.99 -15.76 23.81
C GLN A 231 -21.60 -14.48 24.55
N THR A 232 -21.23 -14.64 25.83
CA THR A 232 -20.66 -13.55 26.63
C THR A 232 -19.17 -13.38 26.34
N ARG A 233 -18.58 -12.28 26.86
CA ARG A 233 -17.15 -12.07 26.81
C ARG A 233 -16.39 -13.10 27.63
N GLU A 234 -16.96 -13.50 28.76
CA GLU A 234 -16.44 -14.53 29.68
C GLU A 234 -16.37 -15.87 28.99
N ASP A 235 -17.43 -16.29 28.29
CA ASP A 235 -17.46 -17.54 27.52
C ASP A 235 -16.36 -17.54 26.45
N ARG A 236 -16.21 -16.43 25.74
CA ARG A 236 -15.15 -16.29 24.72
C ARG A 236 -13.76 -16.36 25.33
N THR A 237 -13.55 -15.74 26.50
CA THR A 237 -12.29 -15.84 27.23
C THR A 237 -11.93 -17.28 27.56
N GLN A 238 -12.89 -18.06 28.07
CA GLN A 238 -12.67 -19.48 28.40
C GLN A 238 -12.37 -20.31 27.15
N ILE A 239 -13.07 -20.08 26.06
CA ILE A 239 -12.84 -20.74 24.78
C ILE A 239 -11.41 -20.45 24.28
N LEU A 240 -11.00 -19.16 24.26
CA LEU A 240 -9.66 -18.78 23.83
C LEU A 240 -8.56 -19.35 24.71
N GLN A 241 -8.74 -19.36 26.05
CA GLN A 241 -7.81 -20.00 26.96
C GLN A 241 -7.63 -21.50 26.65
N SER A 242 -8.74 -22.20 26.38
CA SER A 242 -8.72 -23.61 26.02
C SER A 242 -8.01 -23.86 24.69
N ILE A 243 -8.29 -23.02 23.65
CA ILE A 243 -7.62 -23.08 22.35
C ILE A 243 -6.11 -22.81 22.51
N ASN A 244 -5.76 -21.78 23.29
CA ASN A 244 -4.35 -21.45 23.53
C ASN A 244 -3.59 -22.55 24.26
N GLN A 245 -4.21 -23.21 25.22
CA GLN A 245 -3.61 -24.37 25.90
C GLN A 245 -3.37 -25.54 24.93
N LEU A 246 -4.33 -25.84 24.04
CA LEU A 246 -4.20 -26.88 23.03
C LEU A 246 -3.09 -26.51 22.01
N ASN A 247 -3.08 -25.29 21.54
CA ASN A 247 -2.08 -24.78 20.60
C ASN A 247 -0.67 -24.78 21.22
N SER A 248 -0.54 -24.37 22.48
CA SER A 248 0.75 -24.39 23.21
C SER A 248 1.32 -25.80 23.35
N ARG A 249 0.47 -26.80 23.67
CA ARG A 249 0.88 -28.22 23.69
C ARG A 249 1.31 -28.69 22.29
N ARG A 250 0.58 -28.29 21.26
CA ARG A 250 0.93 -28.62 19.87
C ARG A 250 2.21 -27.96 19.43
N LEU A 251 2.44 -26.70 19.81
CA LEU A 251 3.68 -25.97 19.55
C LEU A 251 4.87 -26.68 20.19
N ALA A 252 4.75 -27.08 21.46
CA ALA A 252 5.79 -27.81 22.16
C ALA A 252 6.15 -29.17 21.51
N THR A 253 5.16 -29.80 20.82
CA THR A 253 5.37 -31.10 20.17
C THR A 253 5.82 -30.99 18.72
N ALA A 254 5.25 -30.04 17.97
CA ALA A 254 5.48 -29.91 16.53
C ALA A 254 6.57 -28.89 16.18
N GLY A 255 6.85 -27.92 17.07
CA GLY A 255 7.84 -26.86 16.84
C GLY A 255 7.49 -25.89 15.69
N ASP A 256 6.25 -25.92 15.18
CA ASP A 256 5.82 -25.11 14.04
C ASP A 256 5.54 -23.65 14.48
N PRO A 257 6.30 -22.65 13.99
CA PRO A 257 6.14 -21.24 14.37
C PRO A 257 4.76 -20.66 14.03
N GLU A 258 4.05 -21.19 13.01
CA GLU A 258 2.71 -20.74 12.66
C GLU A 258 1.68 -21.02 13.77
N ILE A 259 1.92 -21.97 14.65
CA ILE A 259 1.08 -22.21 15.82
C ILE A 259 1.18 -21.04 16.81
N ALA A 260 2.39 -20.51 17.04
CA ALA A 260 2.60 -19.32 17.86
C ALA A 260 1.92 -18.08 17.23
N THR A 261 2.03 -17.94 15.93
CA THR A 261 1.33 -16.90 15.17
C THR A 261 -0.18 -16.96 15.36
N ARG A 262 -0.79 -18.14 15.31
CA ARG A 262 -2.23 -18.32 15.54
C ARG A 262 -2.66 -17.94 16.95
N ILE A 263 -1.87 -18.31 17.96
CA ILE A 263 -2.13 -17.90 19.35
C ILE A 263 -2.18 -16.37 19.43
N SER A 264 -1.15 -15.70 18.92
CA SER A 264 -1.07 -14.23 18.91
C SER A 264 -2.22 -13.56 18.15
N GLN A 265 -2.65 -14.15 17.04
CA GLN A 265 -3.80 -13.65 16.25
C GLN A 265 -5.13 -13.78 17.03
N TYR A 266 -5.39 -14.88 17.73
CA TYR A 266 -6.59 -15.03 18.55
C TYR A 266 -6.61 -14.06 19.72
N GLU A 267 -5.48 -13.85 20.37
CA GLU A 267 -5.33 -12.88 21.47
C GLU A 267 -5.54 -11.44 20.96
N MET A 268 -4.95 -11.11 19.82
CA MET A 268 -5.15 -9.81 19.17
C MET A 268 -6.64 -9.59 18.84
N ALA A 269 -7.30 -10.55 18.20
CA ALA A 269 -8.72 -10.44 17.87
C ALA A 269 -9.59 -10.22 19.10
N PHE A 270 -9.27 -10.85 20.23
CA PHE A 270 -9.98 -10.67 21.49
C PHE A 270 -9.76 -9.25 22.08
N ARG A 271 -8.52 -8.73 22.06
CA ARG A 271 -8.23 -7.36 22.51
C ARG A 271 -8.91 -6.33 21.62
N MET A 272 -8.96 -6.57 20.33
CA MET A 272 -9.63 -5.70 19.34
C MET A 272 -11.13 -5.53 19.61
N GLN A 273 -11.81 -6.50 20.19
CA GLN A 273 -13.24 -6.38 20.55
C GLN A 273 -13.53 -5.16 21.44
N ALA A 274 -12.58 -4.78 22.28
CA ALA A 274 -12.75 -3.62 23.17
C ALA A 274 -12.28 -2.31 22.52
N SER A 275 -11.21 -2.35 21.72
CA SER A 275 -10.53 -1.15 21.22
C SER A 275 -11.07 -0.67 19.87
N VAL A 276 -11.51 -1.57 19.00
CA VAL A 276 -11.93 -1.23 17.64
C VAL A 276 -13.24 -0.44 17.58
N PRO A 277 -14.29 -0.76 18.36
CA PRO A 277 -15.52 0.05 18.33
C PRO A 277 -15.30 1.51 18.65
N ASP A 278 -14.50 1.82 19.68
CA ASP A 278 -14.14 3.19 20.03
C ASP A 278 -13.29 3.88 18.95
N LEU A 279 -12.33 3.16 18.38
CA LEU A 279 -11.50 3.67 17.29
C LEU A 279 -12.33 4.08 16.07
N MET A 280 -13.29 3.24 15.69
CA MET A 280 -14.09 3.41 14.46
C MET A 280 -15.23 4.43 14.62
N ASP A 281 -15.62 4.75 15.84
CA ASP A 281 -16.67 5.74 16.10
C ASP A 281 -16.13 7.18 15.94
N ILE A 282 -16.19 7.68 14.71
CA ILE A 282 -15.78 9.07 14.39
C ILE A 282 -16.80 10.12 14.84
N SER A 283 -18.00 9.72 15.33
CA SER A 283 -19.00 10.67 15.84
C SER A 283 -18.53 11.43 17.09
N ARG A 284 -17.51 10.90 17.75
CA ARG A 284 -16.85 11.52 18.92
C ARG A 284 -15.84 12.62 18.55
N GLU A 285 -15.53 12.79 17.27
CA GLU A 285 -14.70 13.90 16.83
C GLU A 285 -15.47 15.23 16.90
N THR A 286 -14.74 16.33 17.07
CA THR A 286 -15.38 17.65 17.11
C THR A 286 -16.03 17.97 15.76
N PRO A 287 -17.12 18.80 15.75
CA PRO A 287 -17.71 19.26 14.50
C PRO A 287 -16.70 19.95 13.57
N ALA A 288 -15.72 20.67 14.12
CA ALA A 288 -14.66 21.32 13.36
C ALA A 288 -13.74 20.28 12.68
N THR A 289 -13.36 19.22 13.39
CA THR A 289 -12.57 18.11 12.83
C THR A 289 -13.33 17.42 11.70
N LEU A 290 -14.59 17.03 11.94
CA LEU A 290 -15.43 16.39 10.91
C LEU A 290 -15.56 17.27 9.67
N ALA A 291 -15.82 18.57 9.84
CA ALA A 291 -15.95 19.53 8.74
C ALA A 291 -14.63 19.70 7.98
N SER A 292 -13.47 19.72 8.67
CA SER A 292 -12.16 19.89 8.04
C SER A 292 -11.83 18.75 7.06
N TYR A 293 -12.18 17.51 7.40
CA TYR A 293 -12.04 16.35 6.54
C TYR A 293 -13.17 16.18 5.52
N GLY A 294 -14.31 16.86 5.70
CA GLY A 294 -15.54 16.52 4.99
C GLY A 294 -16.13 15.18 5.42
N ALA A 295 -15.75 14.70 6.60
CA ALA A 295 -16.15 13.40 7.13
C ALA A 295 -17.59 13.41 7.67
N LYS A 296 -18.30 12.30 7.44
CA LYS A 296 -19.69 12.12 7.89
C LYS A 296 -19.83 10.79 8.63
N PRO A 297 -20.10 10.79 9.94
CA PRO A 297 -20.30 9.56 10.70
C PRO A 297 -21.33 8.64 10.04
N GLY A 298 -21.02 7.34 9.99
CA GLY A 298 -21.88 6.31 9.38
C GLY A 298 -21.80 6.20 7.86
N ALA A 299 -21.15 7.12 7.15
CA ALA A 299 -20.93 7.01 5.71
C ALA A 299 -19.63 6.26 5.37
N ALA A 300 -19.64 5.47 4.30
CA ALA A 300 -18.41 4.94 3.72
C ALA A 300 -17.84 5.98 2.74
N SER A 301 -16.66 6.54 3.04
CA SER A 301 -16.03 7.55 2.19
C SER A 301 -14.52 7.60 2.39
N PHE A 302 -13.79 8.11 1.40
CA PHE A 302 -12.37 8.39 1.53
C PHE A 302 -12.06 9.39 2.66
N ALA A 303 -12.95 10.38 2.87
CA ALA A 303 -12.84 11.35 3.95
C ALA A 303 -12.87 10.69 5.34
N ASN A 304 -13.81 9.76 5.56
CA ASN A 304 -13.87 8.99 6.81
C ASN A 304 -12.63 8.11 6.98
N ASN A 305 -12.13 7.51 5.90
CA ASN A 305 -10.92 6.69 5.92
C ASN A 305 -9.68 7.51 6.28
N CYS A 306 -9.53 8.74 5.76
CA CYS A 306 -8.44 9.64 6.14
C CYS A 306 -8.49 10.01 7.63
N LEU A 307 -9.68 10.30 8.16
CA LEU A 307 -9.87 10.60 9.58
C LEU A 307 -9.58 9.36 10.45
N LEU A 308 -10.01 8.18 10.03
CA LEU A 308 -9.71 6.91 10.71
C LEU A 308 -8.21 6.61 10.69
N ALA A 309 -7.51 6.87 9.57
CA ALA A 309 -6.06 6.69 9.50
C ALA A 309 -5.34 7.55 10.54
N ARG A 310 -5.70 8.82 10.70
CA ARG A 310 -5.15 9.68 11.75
C ARG A 310 -5.40 9.08 13.14
N ARG A 311 -6.65 8.63 13.45
CA ARG A 311 -6.99 8.00 14.72
C ARG A 311 -6.22 6.71 14.99
N MET A 312 -5.95 5.93 13.94
CA MET A 312 -5.14 4.71 14.02
C MET A 312 -3.67 5.02 14.36
N ILE A 313 -3.10 6.03 13.69
CA ILE A 313 -1.73 6.49 13.97
C ILE A 313 -1.59 6.98 15.41
N GLU A 314 -2.56 7.73 15.93
CA GLU A 314 -2.58 8.17 17.34
C GLU A 314 -2.59 6.99 18.33
N ARG A 315 -3.10 5.83 17.93
CA ARG A 315 -3.14 4.61 18.75
C ARG A 315 -2.01 3.63 18.47
N GLY A 316 -0.98 4.05 17.73
CA GLY A 316 0.22 3.28 17.49
C GLY A 316 0.13 2.25 16.36
N VAL A 317 -0.86 2.33 15.47
CA VAL A 317 -0.85 1.55 14.24
C VAL A 317 0.30 2.03 13.37
N ARG A 318 1.18 1.12 12.94
CA ARG A 318 2.39 1.47 12.22
C ARG A 318 2.13 1.77 10.74
N VAL A 319 1.30 0.98 10.09
CA VAL A 319 1.00 1.12 8.66
C VAL A 319 -0.50 1.18 8.46
N VAL A 320 -0.97 2.23 7.78
CA VAL A 320 -2.36 2.37 7.34
C VAL A 320 -2.38 2.61 5.84
N GLU A 321 -2.92 1.68 5.09
CA GLU A 321 -3.10 1.83 3.64
C GLU A 321 -4.55 2.11 3.32
N LEU A 322 -4.78 3.18 2.57
CA LEU A 322 -6.08 3.58 2.05
C LEU A 322 -6.10 3.36 0.53
N TYR A 323 -7.05 2.61 0.05
CA TYR A 323 -7.27 2.40 -1.38
C TYR A 323 -8.53 3.14 -1.81
N ASP A 324 -8.40 4.05 -2.77
CA ASP A 324 -9.51 4.74 -3.41
C ASP A 324 -9.59 4.35 -4.88
N ALA A 325 -10.74 3.88 -5.34
CA ALA A 325 -10.94 3.33 -6.68
C ALA A 325 -11.50 4.34 -7.68
N ASP A 326 -11.73 3.89 -8.92
CA ASP A 326 -12.37 4.61 -10.03
C ASP A 326 -11.52 5.73 -10.65
N TRP A 327 -10.19 5.55 -10.72
CA TRP A 327 -9.28 6.47 -11.39
C TRP A 327 -8.91 6.07 -12.82
N ASP A 328 -9.43 4.97 -13.33
CA ASP A 328 -9.11 4.43 -14.65
C ASP A 328 -9.87 5.14 -15.79
N HIS A 329 -9.47 6.36 -16.11
CA HIS A 329 -10.17 7.23 -17.06
C HIS A 329 -9.68 7.06 -18.50
N HIS A 330 -10.01 5.94 -19.14
CA HIS A 330 -9.81 5.70 -20.57
C HIS A 330 -10.70 6.54 -21.48
N ASN A 331 -11.77 7.07 -20.91
CA ASN A 331 -12.72 7.99 -21.55
C ASN A 331 -13.28 8.96 -20.52
N SER A 332 -13.97 9.98 -21.00
CA SER A 332 -14.68 10.95 -20.14
C SER A 332 -13.81 11.58 -19.04
N LEU A 333 -12.51 11.73 -19.27
CA LEU A 333 -11.55 12.25 -18.28
C LEU A 333 -11.98 13.63 -17.76
N GLU A 334 -12.36 14.54 -18.66
CA GLU A 334 -12.76 15.92 -18.31
C GLU A 334 -13.97 15.96 -17.36
N ARG A 335 -14.84 14.96 -17.41
CA ARG A 335 -16.03 14.85 -16.55
C ARG A 335 -15.74 14.09 -15.25
N SER A 336 -14.97 13.01 -15.34
CA SER A 336 -14.77 12.07 -14.25
C SER A 336 -13.69 12.52 -13.27
N LEU A 337 -12.58 13.05 -13.80
CA LEU A 337 -11.44 13.49 -12.98
C LEU A 337 -11.80 14.58 -11.96
N PRO A 338 -12.57 15.65 -12.31
CA PRO A 338 -12.95 16.66 -11.31
C PRO A 338 -13.77 16.10 -10.16
N ARG A 339 -14.65 15.12 -10.41
CA ARG A 339 -15.44 14.47 -9.35
C ARG A 339 -14.55 13.68 -8.39
N LYS A 340 -13.68 12.86 -8.94
CA LYS A 340 -12.75 12.06 -8.14
C LYS A 340 -11.76 12.95 -7.38
N ALA A 341 -11.25 14.01 -8.01
CA ALA A 341 -10.39 14.97 -7.34
C ALA A 341 -11.11 15.64 -6.15
N ALA A 342 -12.37 16.04 -6.31
CA ALA A 342 -13.17 16.65 -5.24
C ALA A 342 -13.40 15.68 -4.05
N ASP A 343 -13.55 14.38 -4.31
CA ASP A 343 -13.74 13.37 -3.25
C ASP A 343 -12.51 13.23 -2.34
N VAL A 344 -11.29 13.47 -2.87
CA VAL A 344 -10.03 13.18 -2.16
C VAL A 344 -9.26 14.44 -1.75
N ASP A 345 -9.42 15.56 -2.42
CA ASP A 345 -8.62 16.77 -2.22
C ASP A 345 -8.72 17.32 -0.78
N GLN A 346 -9.94 17.54 -0.31
CA GLN A 346 -10.17 18.08 1.03
C GLN A 346 -9.64 17.14 2.13
N PRO A 347 -9.97 15.83 2.15
CA PRO A 347 -9.50 14.94 3.20
C PRO A 347 -7.99 14.69 3.17
N MET A 348 -7.34 14.70 2.01
CA MET A 348 -5.87 14.61 1.92
C MET A 348 -5.20 15.83 2.57
N ALA A 349 -5.64 17.03 2.22
CA ALA A 349 -5.11 18.26 2.81
C ALA A 349 -5.41 18.35 4.31
N ALA A 350 -6.59 17.93 4.73
CA ALA A 350 -6.97 17.89 6.15
C ALA A 350 -6.09 16.92 6.93
N LEU A 351 -5.80 15.74 6.38
CA LEU A 351 -4.93 14.75 7.00
C LEU A 351 -3.53 15.32 7.26
N VAL A 352 -2.90 15.91 6.26
CA VAL A 352 -1.56 16.52 6.40
C VAL A 352 -1.59 17.64 7.45
N ARG A 353 -2.59 18.52 7.41
CA ARG A 353 -2.73 19.63 8.33
C ARG A 353 -3.00 19.16 9.76
N ASP A 354 -3.90 18.21 9.97
CA ASP A 354 -4.27 17.69 11.29
C ASP A 354 -3.09 16.96 11.94
N LEU A 355 -2.36 16.12 11.17
CA LEU A 355 -1.13 15.49 11.64
C LEU A 355 -0.08 16.53 12.05
N LYS A 356 0.08 17.61 11.27
CA LYS A 356 1.01 18.71 11.61
C LYS A 356 0.58 19.42 12.88
N GLN A 357 -0.69 19.80 13.01
CA GLN A 357 -1.21 20.49 14.19
C GLN A 357 -1.09 19.67 15.48
N ARG A 358 -1.14 18.35 15.37
CA ARG A 358 -0.97 17.43 16.51
C ARG A 358 0.48 17.07 16.81
N GLY A 359 1.45 17.56 16.01
CA GLY A 359 2.85 17.19 16.15
C GLY A 359 3.16 15.75 15.73
N LEU A 360 2.28 15.14 14.93
CA LEU A 360 2.42 13.77 14.47
C LEU A 360 3.07 13.66 13.08
N LEU A 361 3.05 14.74 12.29
CA LEU A 361 3.54 14.72 10.91
C LEU A 361 5.05 14.44 10.83
N GLU A 362 5.82 14.92 11.79
CA GLU A 362 7.27 14.74 11.83
C GLU A 362 7.68 13.26 11.91
N GLU A 363 6.85 12.43 12.57
CA GLU A 363 7.08 11.00 12.77
C GLU A 363 6.16 10.11 11.91
N THR A 364 5.33 10.70 11.05
CA THR A 364 4.39 10.01 10.17
C THR A 364 4.67 10.34 8.71
N LEU A 365 5.04 9.34 7.94
CA LEU A 365 5.20 9.46 6.49
C LEU A 365 3.84 9.30 5.82
N VAL A 366 3.35 10.33 5.16
CA VAL A 366 2.16 10.29 4.31
C VAL A 366 2.59 10.17 2.85
N ILE A 367 2.09 9.18 2.14
CA ILE A 367 2.41 8.89 0.74
C ILE A 367 1.11 8.91 -0.06
N TRP A 368 1.11 9.59 -1.20
CA TRP A 368 0.06 9.51 -2.20
C TRP A 368 0.66 9.05 -3.52
N GLY A 369 0.00 8.13 -4.19
CA GLY A 369 0.42 7.67 -5.50
C GLY A 369 -0.48 6.61 -6.09
N ALA A 370 -0.06 6.09 -7.22
CA ALA A 370 -0.76 5.05 -7.96
C ALA A 370 0.23 4.11 -8.65
N GLU A 371 -0.29 3.07 -9.28
CA GLU A 371 0.50 2.01 -9.90
C GLU A 371 1.30 2.44 -11.14
N PHE A 372 0.82 3.44 -11.89
CA PHE A 372 1.48 4.10 -13.03
C PHE A 372 0.79 5.44 -13.34
N GLY A 373 1.09 6.06 -14.46
CA GLY A 373 0.52 7.33 -14.92
C GLY A 373 -0.39 7.18 -16.13
N ARG A 374 -0.64 8.32 -16.81
CA ARG A 374 -1.44 8.38 -18.03
C ARG A 374 -0.68 9.04 -19.16
N THR A 375 -0.85 8.50 -20.38
CA THR A 375 -0.15 9.00 -21.57
C THR A 375 -0.57 10.44 -21.91
N PRO A 376 0.33 11.23 -22.54
CA PRO A 376 -0.03 12.51 -23.14
C PRO A 376 -0.80 12.36 -24.45
N LEU A 377 -1.44 11.23 -24.68
CA LEU A 377 -2.16 10.88 -25.90
C LEU A 377 -3.64 10.72 -25.63
N ARG A 378 -4.46 11.05 -26.65
CA ARG A 378 -5.91 10.84 -26.60
C ARG A 378 -6.24 9.37 -26.73
N GLN A 379 -7.15 8.90 -25.89
CA GLN A 379 -7.80 7.61 -26.01
C GLN A 379 -9.33 7.79 -26.10
N GLY A 380 -10.04 6.81 -26.67
CA GLY A 380 -11.50 6.88 -26.81
C GLY A 380 -11.95 7.49 -28.14
N ILE A 381 -11.28 7.09 -29.23
CA ILE A 381 -11.75 7.36 -30.60
C ILE A 381 -12.80 6.30 -30.93
N ASP A 382 -14.03 6.73 -31.25
CA ASP A 382 -15.05 5.83 -31.76
C ASP A 382 -14.78 5.42 -33.23
N GLY A 383 -15.54 4.45 -33.74
CA GLY A 383 -15.35 3.89 -35.09
C GLY A 383 -15.48 4.88 -36.23
N ASP A 384 -15.97 6.09 -35.99
CA ASP A 384 -16.14 7.17 -36.96
C ASP A 384 -14.93 8.11 -37.02
N GLY A 385 -13.88 7.83 -36.23
CA GLY A 385 -12.72 8.70 -36.12
C GLY A 385 -12.98 9.98 -35.28
N LYS A 386 -14.15 10.10 -34.66
CA LYS A 386 -14.48 11.20 -33.76
C LYS A 386 -14.20 10.81 -32.33
N THR A 387 -13.41 11.61 -31.65
CA THR A 387 -13.18 11.42 -30.21
C THR A 387 -14.38 11.97 -29.45
N VAL A 388 -15.20 11.08 -28.87
CA VAL A 388 -16.27 11.46 -27.96
C VAL A 388 -15.77 11.27 -26.54
N ASN A 389 -15.65 12.37 -25.79
CA ASN A 389 -15.20 12.36 -24.39
C ASN A 389 -13.87 11.59 -24.16
N PRO A 390 -12.73 12.10 -24.64
CA PRO A 390 -11.46 11.40 -24.56
C PRO A 390 -11.00 11.19 -23.13
N GLY A 391 -10.23 10.11 -22.95
CA GLY A 391 -9.41 9.84 -21.79
C GLY A 391 -7.95 9.69 -22.19
N ARG A 392 -7.19 8.97 -21.36
CA ARG A 392 -5.77 8.69 -21.59
C ARG A 392 -5.47 7.22 -21.32
N ASP A 393 -4.57 6.64 -22.11
CA ASP A 393 -4.06 5.27 -21.91
C ASP A 393 -3.07 5.19 -20.74
N HIS A 394 -2.74 3.99 -20.32
CA HIS A 394 -1.76 3.71 -19.29
C HIS A 394 -0.36 4.19 -19.68
N HIS A 395 0.37 4.71 -18.72
CA HIS A 395 1.73 5.20 -18.91
C HIS A 395 2.66 4.78 -17.79
N LYS A 396 3.56 3.84 -18.08
CA LYS A 396 4.51 3.30 -17.12
C LYS A 396 5.80 4.10 -16.99
N ASP A 397 6.15 4.92 -17.99
CA ASP A 397 7.46 5.54 -18.12
C ASP A 397 7.59 6.86 -17.32
N ALA A 398 6.46 7.50 -16.95
CA ALA A 398 6.44 8.67 -16.09
C ALA A 398 5.12 8.83 -15.35
N PHE A 399 5.17 9.05 -14.04
CA PHE A 399 4.03 9.40 -13.21
C PHE A 399 4.45 10.10 -11.92
N CYS A 400 3.47 10.61 -11.17
CA CYS A 400 3.75 11.43 -10.00
C CYS A 400 3.38 10.71 -8.70
N PHE A 401 4.20 10.96 -7.68
CA PHE A 401 3.90 10.74 -6.27
C PHE A 401 3.99 12.05 -5.52
N TRP A 402 3.29 12.15 -4.39
CA TRP A 402 3.66 13.13 -3.39
C TRP A 402 3.83 12.47 -2.02
N MET A 403 4.69 13.07 -1.21
CA MET A 403 5.02 12.59 0.14
C MET A 403 5.06 13.77 1.10
N ALA A 404 4.71 13.52 2.37
CA ALA A 404 4.78 14.54 3.43
C ALA A 404 5.19 13.93 4.77
N GLY A 405 5.87 14.70 5.59
CA GLY A 405 6.27 14.31 6.94
C GLY A 405 7.29 13.17 7.00
N GLY A 406 7.50 12.59 8.17
CA GLY A 406 8.36 11.43 8.37
C GLY A 406 9.79 11.61 7.87
N GLY A 407 10.35 12.83 7.90
CA GLY A 407 11.68 13.14 7.39
C GLY A 407 11.76 13.47 5.90
N ILE A 408 10.62 13.68 5.23
CA ILE A 408 10.54 14.22 3.86
C ILE A 408 10.70 15.74 3.88
N LYS A 409 11.47 16.24 2.93
CA LYS A 409 11.66 17.67 2.70
C LYS A 409 10.40 18.28 2.06
N GLY A 410 9.60 19.01 2.82
CA GLY A 410 8.40 19.68 2.31
C GLY A 410 8.70 20.82 1.34
N GLY A 411 7.72 21.14 0.49
CA GLY A 411 7.79 22.29 -0.44
C GLY A 411 8.74 22.10 -1.62
N ILE A 412 9.09 20.88 -2.02
CA ILE A 412 9.97 20.61 -3.16
C ILE A 412 9.25 19.85 -4.27
N THR A 413 9.74 20.05 -5.48
CA THR A 413 9.40 19.22 -6.64
C THR A 413 10.69 18.57 -7.14
N LEU A 414 10.70 17.23 -7.18
CA LEU A 414 11.82 16.42 -7.66
C LEU A 414 11.52 15.86 -9.04
N GLY A 415 12.52 15.97 -9.90
CA GLY A 415 12.51 15.40 -11.24
C GLY A 415 11.76 16.26 -12.26
N LYS A 416 12.07 16.01 -13.53
CA LYS A 416 11.47 16.66 -14.68
C LYS A 416 11.27 15.64 -15.78
N THR A 417 10.11 15.66 -16.42
CA THR A 417 9.85 14.92 -17.65
C THR A 417 10.04 15.81 -18.88
N ASP A 418 10.10 15.23 -20.05
CA ASP A 418 10.14 15.97 -21.32
C ASP A 418 8.95 16.92 -21.49
N ASP A 419 8.97 17.77 -22.52
CA ASP A 419 7.96 18.81 -22.75
C ASP A 419 6.53 18.28 -22.94
N PHE A 420 6.38 16.98 -23.18
CA PHE A 420 5.09 16.30 -23.38
C PHE A 420 4.71 15.39 -22.21
N GLY A 421 5.65 15.06 -21.33
CA GLY A 421 5.44 14.15 -20.21
C GLY A 421 5.55 12.67 -20.55
N PHE A 422 6.30 12.32 -21.60
CA PHE A 422 6.53 10.92 -21.97
C PHE A 422 7.59 10.21 -21.14
N ALA A 423 8.65 10.91 -20.75
CA ALA A 423 9.77 10.28 -20.06
C ALA A 423 10.50 11.23 -19.12
N PRO A 424 11.11 10.72 -18.05
CA PRO A 424 12.05 11.46 -17.22
C PRO A 424 13.23 11.97 -18.02
N VAL A 425 13.59 13.25 -17.81
CA VAL A 425 14.81 13.87 -18.34
C VAL A 425 15.76 14.30 -17.23
N GLU A 426 15.25 14.45 -16.00
CA GLU A 426 16.06 14.76 -14.80
C GLU A 426 15.56 13.93 -13.62
N ASN A 427 16.47 13.36 -12.84
CA ASN A 427 16.20 12.62 -11.61
C ASN A 427 15.10 11.55 -11.79
N PRO A 428 15.30 10.53 -12.64
CA PRO A 428 14.36 9.41 -12.73
C PRO A 428 14.31 8.65 -11.40
N VAL A 429 13.10 8.28 -10.96
CA VAL A 429 12.88 7.54 -9.72
C VAL A 429 12.13 6.26 -10.04
N HIS A 430 12.77 5.14 -9.82
CA HIS A 430 12.14 3.83 -10.01
C HIS A 430 11.25 3.45 -8.82
N VAL A 431 10.22 2.63 -9.02
CA VAL A 431 9.37 2.13 -7.93
C VAL A 431 10.18 1.47 -6.82
N HIS A 432 11.25 0.74 -7.16
CA HIS A 432 12.15 0.19 -6.13
C HIS A 432 12.89 1.27 -5.32
N ASP A 433 13.18 2.44 -5.91
CA ASP A 433 13.82 3.55 -5.21
C ASP A 433 12.85 4.20 -4.20
N LEU A 434 11.56 4.30 -4.56
CA LEU A 434 10.52 4.71 -3.60
C LEU A 434 10.45 3.74 -2.43
N ASN A 435 10.39 2.44 -2.70
CA ASN A 435 10.33 1.41 -1.66
C ASN A 435 11.59 1.44 -0.76
N ALA A 436 12.78 1.59 -1.34
CA ALA A 436 14.03 1.74 -0.59
C ALA A 436 14.01 3.01 0.28
N THR A 437 13.46 4.12 -0.23
CA THR A 437 13.35 5.39 0.48
C THR A 437 12.37 5.29 1.66
N VAL A 438 11.22 4.64 1.47
CA VAL A 438 10.26 4.39 2.55
C VAL A 438 10.88 3.55 3.66
N LEU A 439 11.54 2.44 3.31
CA LEU A 439 12.25 1.60 4.28
C LEU A 439 13.32 2.39 5.03
N HIS A 440 14.10 3.21 4.32
CA HIS A 440 15.14 4.05 4.93
C HIS A 440 14.56 5.06 5.93
N LEU A 441 13.48 5.77 5.58
CA LEU A 441 12.81 6.69 6.49
C LEU A 441 12.30 6.00 7.76
N MET A 442 11.87 4.76 7.64
CA MET A 442 11.45 3.91 8.76
C MET A 442 12.61 3.27 9.55
N GLY A 443 13.87 3.64 9.23
CA GLY A 443 15.06 3.12 9.92
C GLY A 443 15.52 1.74 9.47
N LEU A 444 15.04 1.26 8.32
CA LEU A 444 15.35 -0.05 7.78
C LEU A 444 16.30 0.07 6.57
N ASP A 445 17.39 -0.66 6.61
CA ASP A 445 18.27 -0.85 5.47
C ASP A 445 17.62 -1.90 4.54
N HIS A 446 17.19 -1.46 3.35
CA HIS A 446 16.46 -2.31 2.40
C HIS A 446 17.31 -3.46 1.86
N GLU A 447 18.64 -3.41 1.98
CA GLU A 447 19.53 -4.49 1.58
C GLU A 447 19.73 -5.53 2.68
N LYS A 448 19.65 -5.11 3.95
CA LYS A 448 19.80 -5.99 5.13
C LYS A 448 18.48 -6.59 5.59
N LEU A 449 17.36 -5.94 5.28
CA LEU A 449 16.04 -6.48 5.61
C LEU A 449 15.70 -7.63 4.66
N THR A 450 16.11 -8.83 5.01
CA THR A 450 15.92 -10.03 4.19
C THR A 450 15.10 -11.08 4.93
N PHE A 451 14.52 -11.99 4.17
CA PHE A 451 13.89 -13.22 4.65
C PHE A 451 14.28 -14.40 3.78
N LYS A 452 14.80 -15.46 4.42
CA LYS A 452 15.19 -16.67 3.71
C LYS A 452 13.97 -17.56 3.43
N TYR A 453 13.67 -17.75 2.17
CA TYR A 453 12.57 -18.59 1.71
C TYR A 453 13.04 -19.52 0.58
N GLN A 454 12.79 -20.83 0.68
CA GLN A 454 13.21 -21.83 -0.31
C GLN A 454 14.68 -21.71 -0.75
N GLY A 455 15.58 -21.47 0.22
CA GLY A 455 17.02 -21.42 -0.01
C GLY A 455 17.57 -20.09 -0.55
N ARG A 456 16.71 -19.09 -0.85
CA ARG A 456 17.10 -17.75 -1.30
C ARG A 456 16.75 -16.69 -0.24
N GLU A 457 17.65 -15.70 -0.06
CA GLU A 457 17.34 -14.47 0.67
C GLU A 457 16.53 -13.53 -0.23
N TYR A 458 15.35 -13.12 0.26
CA TYR A 458 14.48 -12.17 -0.41
C TYR A 458 14.46 -10.86 0.33
N ARG A 459 14.33 -9.76 -0.40
CA ARG A 459 14.07 -8.41 0.10
C ARG A 459 13.01 -7.71 -0.75
N LEU A 460 12.36 -6.65 -0.23
CA LEU A 460 11.30 -5.93 -0.94
C LEU A 460 11.77 -5.39 -2.28
N THR A 461 12.98 -4.84 -2.32
CA THR A 461 13.55 -4.19 -3.52
C THR A 461 14.23 -5.17 -4.48
N ASP A 462 14.16 -6.46 -4.26
CA ASP A 462 14.89 -7.53 -4.97
C ASP A 462 16.39 -7.19 -5.06
N VAL A 463 16.94 -7.02 -6.26
CA VAL A 463 18.36 -6.64 -6.47
C VAL A 463 18.54 -5.15 -6.78
N HIS A 464 17.47 -4.36 -6.68
CA HIS A 464 17.37 -2.96 -7.08
C HIS A 464 17.18 -2.03 -5.86
N GLY A 465 16.90 -0.77 -6.14
CA GLY A 465 16.52 0.25 -5.16
C GLY A 465 17.70 1.12 -4.72
N ASN A 466 17.51 2.41 -4.84
CA ASN A 466 18.40 3.43 -4.30
C ASN A 466 17.58 4.38 -3.44
N VAL A 467 18.11 4.77 -2.29
CA VAL A 467 17.45 5.78 -1.46
C VAL A 467 17.51 7.13 -2.16
N VAL A 468 16.37 7.75 -2.42
CA VAL A 468 16.25 9.07 -3.07
C VAL A 468 16.58 10.14 -2.04
N ARG A 469 17.87 10.46 -1.90
CA ARG A 469 18.38 11.34 -0.82
C ARG A 469 17.91 12.78 -0.98
N GLU A 470 17.60 13.22 -2.17
CA GLU A 470 17.08 14.55 -2.48
C GLU A 470 15.74 14.85 -1.82
N LEU A 471 14.96 13.80 -1.51
CA LEU A 471 13.69 13.89 -0.78
C LEU A 471 13.87 14.03 0.74
N LEU A 472 15.05 13.72 1.28
CA LEU A 472 15.27 13.65 2.72
C LEU A 472 15.58 15.04 3.31
N ALA A 473 14.90 15.37 4.45
CA ALA A 473 15.12 16.62 5.20
C ALA A 473 16.43 16.59 6.00
#